data_21bff6e0dcdfd9e4548b98eebad74b77
#
_entry.id   21bff6e0dcdfd9e4548b98eebad74b77
#
_cell.length_a   1.000
_cell.length_b   1.000
_cell.length_c   1.000
_cell.angle_alpha   90.00
_cell.angle_beta   90.00
_cell.angle_gamma   90.00
#
_symmetry.space_group_name_H-M   'P 1'
#
loop_
_entity.id
_entity.type
_entity.pdbx_description
1 polymer ?
#
loop_
_entity_poly.entity_id
_entity_poly.type
_entity_poly.pdbx_seq_one_letter_code
_entity_poly.pdbx_strand_id
1 'polypeptide(L)'
;MNEFGEIAIDTKVIEGKNVRIAELGGGCVCCSLLGEFEAAVKEIIEKIAPERIVIETTGLAEPEALVFNIQEALPQCRLDGVVSVIDADMLIGFPELGHTTRLQIEGADILLLNKIDLIEPAQIEPLETSLRQINPTAAIVRTARCRIDPELLFGIGREKKIARSEHRHQSEFESFAFTSSNIFSRDCFEDFANGLAASVVRAKGFIRFADGAQLFNFVAGRWELEPFETASTELVFIGKKIAAEKQAILRALNECVAQNDDARRTNDEGMTKQE
;
A
#
# COMPACT_ATOMS: atom_id res chain seq x y z
N MET A 1 8.60 7.11 -1.65
CA MET A 1 7.64 6.00 -1.60
C MET A 1 8.41 4.71 -1.57
N ASN A 2 8.06 3.78 -0.72
CA ASN A 2 8.72 2.48 -0.61
C ASN A 2 7.63 1.41 -0.45
N GLU A 3 7.72 0.32 -1.22
CA GLU A 3 6.71 -0.73 -1.27
C GLU A 3 7.27 -2.06 -0.73
N PHE A 4 6.39 -2.86 -0.11
CA PHE A 4 6.72 -4.22 0.27
C PHE A 4 6.34 -5.17 -0.87
N GLY A 5 7.34 -5.70 -1.54
CA GLY A 5 7.18 -6.60 -2.68
C GLY A 5 8.31 -6.46 -3.70
N GLU A 6 8.29 -7.31 -4.71
CA GLU A 6 9.30 -7.32 -5.77
C GLU A 6 9.01 -6.29 -6.88
N ILE A 7 7.79 -5.74 -6.93
CA ILE A 7 7.32 -4.82 -7.97
C ILE A 7 6.70 -3.59 -7.32
N ALA A 8 7.17 -2.40 -7.70
CA ALA A 8 6.65 -1.10 -7.26
C ALA A 8 5.41 -0.70 -8.07
N ILE A 9 4.24 -1.16 -7.65
CA ILE A 9 2.98 -0.91 -8.35
C ILE A 9 2.47 0.51 -8.10
N ASP A 10 2.54 0.98 -6.85
CA ASP A 10 1.95 2.29 -6.46
C ASP A 10 2.64 3.46 -7.17
N THR A 11 3.95 3.38 -7.42
CA THR A 11 4.68 4.39 -8.17
C THR A 11 4.16 4.53 -9.60
N LYS A 12 3.87 3.42 -10.28
CA LYS A 12 3.32 3.45 -11.65
C LYS A 12 1.93 4.11 -11.71
N VAL A 13 1.17 4.11 -10.60
CA VAL A 13 -0.15 4.74 -10.50
C VAL A 13 -0.07 6.24 -10.25
N ILE A 14 0.95 6.69 -9.49
CA ILE A 14 1.04 8.08 -9.01
C ILE A 14 1.84 8.97 -9.97
N GLU A 15 2.65 8.42 -10.87
CA GLU A 15 3.43 9.20 -11.84
C GLU A 15 2.53 10.14 -12.66
N GLY A 16 2.66 11.44 -12.39
CA GLY A 16 1.90 12.52 -13.03
C GLY A 16 2.78 13.74 -13.35
N LYS A 17 2.23 14.69 -14.14
CA LYS A 17 2.99 15.83 -14.72
C LYS A 17 3.68 16.75 -13.70
N ASN A 18 3.28 16.74 -12.42
CA ASN A 18 3.77 17.66 -11.39
C ASN A 18 4.27 16.97 -10.12
N VAL A 19 4.34 15.64 -10.11
CA VAL A 19 4.84 14.87 -8.97
C VAL A 19 6.21 14.31 -9.33
N ARG A 20 7.22 14.62 -8.53
CA ARG A 20 8.55 13.99 -8.61
C ARG A 20 8.62 12.93 -7.53
N ILE A 21 8.71 11.69 -7.96
CA ILE A 21 8.81 10.52 -7.10
C ILE A 21 10.25 10.02 -7.15
N ALA A 22 10.87 9.84 -5.99
CA ALA A 22 12.13 9.15 -5.86
C ALA A 22 11.88 7.83 -5.14
N GLU A 23 12.14 6.73 -5.81
CA GLU A 23 12.09 5.39 -5.24
C GLU A 23 13.45 4.98 -4.70
N LEU A 24 13.41 4.38 -3.51
CA LEU A 24 14.58 3.70 -2.96
C LEU A 24 14.32 2.21 -3.07
N GLY A 25 15.02 1.54 -3.98
CA GLY A 25 14.83 0.13 -4.28
C GLY A 25 15.25 -0.80 -3.15
N GLY A 26 14.46 -1.85 -2.95
CA GLY A 26 14.89 -3.10 -2.33
C GLY A 26 14.86 -3.20 -0.81
N GLY A 27 13.75 -3.63 -0.23
CA GLY A 27 13.66 -4.18 1.14
C GLY A 27 13.43 -3.16 2.25
N CYS A 28 13.16 -3.66 3.46
CA CYS A 28 12.91 -2.84 4.64
C CYS A 28 13.99 -1.77 4.85
N VAL A 29 13.57 -0.54 5.18
CA VAL A 29 14.46 0.59 5.56
C VAL A 29 15.16 0.30 6.90
N CYS A 30 15.58 -0.91 7.15
CA CYS A 30 16.31 -1.31 8.33
C CYS A 30 17.76 -1.63 7.97
N CYS A 31 18.67 -0.81 8.40
CA CYS A 31 20.12 -0.97 8.51
C CYS A 31 20.98 -0.89 7.24
N SER A 32 20.59 -1.39 6.07
CA SER A 32 21.44 -1.32 4.86
C SER A 32 21.08 -0.18 3.90
N LEU A 33 19.83 0.31 3.93
CA LEU A 33 19.32 1.36 3.05
C LEU A 33 19.37 2.77 3.66
N LEU A 34 19.78 2.91 4.92
CA LEU A 34 19.82 4.21 5.59
C LEU A 34 20.77 5.19 4.89
N GLY A 35 21.92 4.71 4.44
CA GLY A 35 22.87 5.53 3.70
C GLY A 35 22.34 5.97 2.33
N GLU A 36 21.61 5.10 1.64
CA GLU A 36 20.97 5.45 0.37
C GLU A 36 19.83 6.44 0.55
N PHE A 37 19.00 6.25 1.57
CA PHE A 37 17.94 7.20 1.94
C PHE A 37 18.51 8.58 2.28
N GLU A 38 19.53 8.64 3.13
CA GLU A 38 20.21 9.87 3.49
C GLU A 38 20.79 10.58 2.27
N ALA A 39 21.48 9.86 1.39
CA ALA A 39 22.05 10.38 0.16
C ALA A 39 20.96 10.92 -0.78
N ALA A 40 19.86 10.18 -0.95
CA ALA A 40 18.73 10.59 -1.79
C ALA A 40 18.05 11.88 -1.24
N VAL A 41 17.82 11.96 0.06
CA VAL A 41 17.24 13.17 0.66
C VAL A 41 18.17 14.36 0.54
N LYS A 42 19.49 14.19 0.74
CA LYS A 42 20.48 15.25 0.53
C LYS A 42 20.49 15.73 -0.92
N GLU A 43 20.44 14.81 -1.87
CA GLU A 43 20.38 15.14 -3.31
C GLU A 43 19.12 15.95 -3.66
N ILE A 44 17.95 15.55 -3.10
CA ILE A 44 16.68 16.27 -3.27
C ILE A 44 16.80 17.69 -2.71
N ILE A 45 17.37 17.84 -1.53
CA ILE A 45 17.57 19.18 -0.91
C ILE A 45 18.49 20.04 -1.76
N GLU A 46 19.63 19.50 -2.21
CA GLU A 46 20.62 20.24 -2.99
C GLU A 46 20.11 20.62 -4.39
N LYS A 47 19.40 19.71 -5.08
CA LYS A 47 18.98 19.93 -6.47
C LYS A 47 17.62 20.62 -6.62
N ILE A 48 16.73 20.43 -5.65
CA ILE A 48 15.33 20.87 -5.76
C ILE A 48 15.02 21.97 -4.74
N ALA A 49 15.68 21.97 -3.58
CA ALA A 49 15.43 22.87 -2.44
C ALA A 49 13.93 22.98 -2.09
N PRO A 50 13.23 21.86 -1.85
CA PRO A 50 11.80 21.87 -1.58
C PRO A 50 11.51 22.48 -0.20
N GLU A 51 10.37 23.12 -0.04
CA GLU A 51 9.91 23.59 1.26
C GLU A 51 9.51 22.43 2.19
N ARG A 52 9.01 21.34 1.61
CA ARG A 52 8.53 20.16 2.33
C ARG A 52 8.89 18.88 1.59
N ILE A 53 9.21 17.84 2.34
CA ILE A 53 9.42 16.48 1.84
C ILE A 53 8.42 15.57 2.55
N VAL A 54 7.61 14.86 1.79
CA VAL A 54 6.71 13.82 2.30
C VAL A 54 7.35 12.47 2.03
N ILE A 55 7.49 11.67 3.07
CA ILE A 55 8.10 10.34 2.99
C ILE A 55 7.00 9.32 3.23
N GLU A 56 6.74 8.48 2.24
CA GLU A 56 5.90 7.30 2.41
C GLU A 56 6.78 6.08 2.61
N THR A 57 6.53 5.37 3.69
CA THR A 57 7.19 4.09 4.00
C THR A 57 6.34 2.93 3.51
N THR A 58 6.94 1.72 3.42
CA THR A 58 6.14 0.50 3.25
C THR A 58 5.17 0.32 4.42
N GLY A 59 4.02 -0.32 4.17
CA GLY A 59 3.04 -0.62 5.22
C GLY A 59 3.58 -1.49 6.37
N LEU A 60 4.78 -2.05 6.25
CA LEU A 60 5.44 -2.87 7.26
C LEU A 60 6.63 -2.15 7.93
N ALA A 61 6.91 -0.89 7.57
CA ALA A 61 8.01 -0.15 8.16
C ALA A 61 7.65 0.35 9.56
N GLU A 62 8.64 0.36 10.43
CA GLU A 62 8.54 0.94 11.76
C GLU A 62 8.95 2.41 11.69
N PRO A 63 8.06 3.35 12.04
CA PRO A 63 8.34 4.78 11.91
C PRO A 63 9.48 5.26 12.83
N GLU A 64 9.71 4.60 13.97
CA GLU A 64 10.72 5.00 14.94
C GLU A 64 12.13 5.05 14.36
N ALA A 65 12.51 4.00 13.62
CA ALA A 65 13.85 3.93 13.02
C ALA A 65 14.08 5.06 12.01
N LEU A 66 13.07 5.37 11.19
CA LEU A 66 13.14 6.44 10.21
C LEU A 66 13.19 7.82 10.88
N VAL A 67 12.35 8.04 11.88
CA VAL A 67 12.33 9.30 12.66
C VAL A 67 13.68 9.57 13.31
N PHE A 68 14.26 8.54 13.95
CA PHE A 68 15.58 8.65 14.57
C PHE A 68 16.65 9.04 13.54
N ASN A 69 16.66 8.39 12.39
CA ASN A 69 17.64 8.66 11.34
C ASN A 69 17.50 10.05 10.73
N ILE A 70 16.26 10.52 10.50
CA ILE A 70 16.03 11.90 10.02
C ILE A 70 16.60 12.90 11.01
N GLN A 71 16.38 12.70 12.31
CA GLN A 71 16.86 13.62 13.35
C GLN A 71 18.38 13.66 13.50
N GLU A 72 19.07 12.51 13.32
CA GLU A 72 20.52 12.44 13.46
C GLU A 72 21.28 12.74 12.17
N ALA A 73 20.84 12.18 11.04
CA ALA A 73 21.60 12.22 9.79
C ALA A 73 21.27 13.42 8.90
N LEU A 74 20.11 14.07 9.12
CA LEU A 74 19.62 15.16 8.29
C LEU A 74 19.34 16.43 9.14
N PRO A 75 20.36 17.03 9.77
CA PRO A 75 20.17 18.19 10.67
C PRO A 75 19.61 19.43 9.96
N GLN A 76 19.68 19.49 8.63
CA GLN A 76 19.06 20.51 7.80
C GLN A 76 17.54 20.32 7.63
N CYS A 77 17.00 19.18 8.00
CA CYS A 77 15.58 18.86 7.98
C CYS A 77 14.98 18.95 9.38
N ARG A 78 13.79 19.49 9.47
CA ARG A 78 12.97 19.41 10.67
C ARG A 78 11.86 18.40 10.43
N LEU A 79 11.80 17.36 11.25
CA LEU A 79 10.65 16.45 11.25
C LEU A 79 9.44 17.22 11.78
N ASP A 80 8.44 17.37 10.95
CA ASP A 80 7.21 18.09 11.29
C ASP A 80 6.22 17.19 12.03
N GLY A 81 5.97 15.97 11.54
CA GLY A 81 5.10 15.01 12.18
C GLY A 81 5.09 13.65 11.48
N VAL A 82 4.43 12.70 12.13
CA VAL A 82 4.17 11.36 11.61
C VAL A 82 2.66 11.16 11.50
N VAL A 83 2.22 10.83 10.30
CA VAL A 83 0.81 10.53 10.01
C VAL A 83 0.68 9.04 9.72
N SER A 84 -0.21 8.36 10.44
CA SER A 84 -0.56 6.97 10.16
C SER A 84 -1.97 6.88 9.62
N VAL A 85 -2.11 6.22 8.45
CA VAL A 85 -3.42 5.99 7.83
C VAL A 85 -3.93 4.62 8.25
N ILE A 86 -5.07 4.61 8.93
CA ILE A 86 -5.70 3.43 9.52
C ILE A 86 -6.92 3.05 8.69
N ASP A 87 -6.95 1.82 8.21
CA ASP A 87 -8.11 1.23 7.53
C ASP A 87 -9.13 0.76 8.58
N ALA A 88 -10.22 1.51 8.72
CA ALA A 88 -11.26 1.24 9.71
C ALA A 88 -11.93 -0.12 9.50
N ASP A 89 -12.21 -0.47 8.27
CA ASP A 89 -12.87 -1.73 7.94
C ASP A 89 -11.93 -2.93 8.16
N MET A 90 -10.65 -2.78 7.82
CA MET A 90 -9.66 -3.81 8.12
C MET A 90 -9.56 -4.06 9.63
N LEU A 91 -9.60 -3.01 10.47
CA LEU A 91 -9.55 -3.18 11.92
C LEU A 91 -10.76 -3.92 12.49
N ILE A 92 -11.94 -3.79 11.87
CA ILE A 92 -13.13 -4.55 12.27
C ILE A 92 -12.99 -6.01 11.88
N GLY A 93 -12.54 -6.29 10.65
CA GLY A 93 -12.35 -7.64 10.14
C GLY A 93 -11.20 -8.40 10.82
N PHE A 94 -10.17 -7.68 11.25
CA PHE A 94 -8.96 -8.22 11.85
C PHE A 94 -8.58 -7.41 13.10
N PRO A 95 -9.29 -7.59 14.23
CA PRO A 95 -9.10 -6.80 15.44
C PRO A 95 -7.76 -7.06 16.17
N GLU A 96 -7.09 -8.18 15.85
CA GLU A 96 -5.76 -8.47 16.36
C GLU A 96 -4.71 -7.66 15.61
N LEU A 97 -4.26 -6.57 16.21
CA LEU A 97 -3.20 -5.74 15.67
C LEU A 97 -1.86 -6.47 15.70
N GLY A 98 -1.22 -6.58 14.54
CA GLY A 98 0.18 -7.00 14.48
C GLY A 98 1.10 -6.00 15.18
N HIS A 99 2.30 -6.48 15.56
CA HIS A 99 3.30 -5.66 16.26
C HIS A 99 3.62 -4.36 15.52
N THR A 100 3.89 -4.44 14.22
CA THR A 100 4.21 -3.29 13.36
C THR A 100 3.09 -2.26 13.31
N THR A 101 1.83 -2.71 13.14
CA THR A 101 0.66 -1.81 13.14
C THR A 101 0.53 -1.07 14.46
N ARG A 102 0.79 -1.77 15.56
CA ARG A 102 0.78 -1.15 16.90
C ARG A 102 1.83 -0.07 17.04
N LEU A 103 3.08 -0.33 16.60
CA LEU A 103 4.16 0.66 16.60
C LEU A 103 3.85 1.87 15.69
N GLN A 104 3.22 1.63 14.55
CA GLN A 104 2.78 2.70 13.64
C GLN A 104 1.72 3.59 14.28
N ILE A 105 0.80 3.02 15.07
CA ILE A 105 -0.19 3.79 15.83
C ILE A 105 0.48 4.54 16.98
N GLU A 106 1.34 3.88 17.76
CA GLU A 106 2.06 4.48 18.88
C GLU A 106 2.96 5.63 18.46
N GLY A 107 3.63 5.51 17.30
CA GLY A 107 4.55 6.50 16.75
C GLY A 107 3.89 7.68 16.06
N ALA A 108 2.59 7.66 15.78
CA ALA A 108 1.90 8.69 15.04
C ALA A 108 1.60 9.93 15.90
N ASP A 109 1.62 11.11 15.26
CA ASP A 109 1.09 12.36 15.79
C ASP A 109 -0.35 12.58 15.33
N ILE A 110 -0.68 12.10 14.13
CA ILE A 110 -2.04 12.07 13.57
C ILE A 110 -2.37 10.65 13.11
N LEU A 111 -3.57 10.18 13.46
CA LEU A 111 -4.18 8.96 12.97
C LEU A 111 -5.33 9.33 12.03
N LEU A 112 -5.20 9.05 10.75
CA LEU A 112 -6.31 9.17 9.80
C LEU A 112 -7.11 7.86 9.84
N LEU A 113 -8.23 7.84 10.57
CA LEU A 113 -9.16 6.73 10.56
C LEU A 113 -9.94 6.78 9.24
N ASN A 114 -9.42 6.09 8.24
CA ASN A 114 -9.91 6.13 6.87
C ASN A 114 -10.87 4.98 6.57
N LYS A 115 -11.62 5.12 5.47
CA LYS A 115 -12.65 4.18 5.02
C LYS A 115 -13.82 4.05 6.01
N ILE A 116 -14.14 5.12 6.74
CA ILE A 116 -15.30 5.14 7.65
C ILE A 116 -16.64 4.99 6.91
N ASP A 117 -16.64 5.25 5.61
CA ASP A 117 -17.77 5.06 4.70
C ASP A 117 -18.09 3.58 4.41
N LEU A 118 -17.20 2.66 4.81
CA LEU A 118 -17.34 1.22 4.61
C LEU A 118 -17.81 0.47 5.87
N ILE A 119 -17.93 1.17 7.00
CA ILE A 119 -18.32 0.58 8.28
C ILE A 119 -19.60 1.21 8.83
N GLU A 120 -20.27 0.51 9.75
CA GLU A 120 -21.45 1.04 10.41
C GLU A 120 -21.06 2.20 11.35
N PRO A 121 -21.85 3.30 11.40
CA PRO A 121 -21.56 4.45 12.26
C PRO A 121 -21.35 4.09 13.74
N ALA A 122 -22.06 3.06 14.23
CA ALA A 122 -21.94 2.59 15.62
C ALA A 122 -20.58 1.94 15.93
N GLN A 123 -19.80 1.57 14.91
CA GLN A 123 -18.48 0.94 15.07
C GLN A 123 -17.35 1.97 15.18
N ILE A 124 -17.56 3.21 14.80
CA ILE A 124 -16.52 4.25 14.74
C ILE A 124 -16.00 4.59 16.14
N GLU A 125 -16.88 4.91 17.10
CA GLU A 125 -16.47 5.28 18.47
C GLU A 125 -15.73 4.16 19.21
N PRO A 126 -16.13 2.88 19.13
CA PRO A 126 -15.35 1.77 19.67
C PRO A 126 -13.93 1.68 19.07
N LEU A 127 -13.78 1.88 17.75
CA LEU A 127 -12.46 1.90 17.12
C LEU A 127 -11.60 3.05 17.60
N GLU A 128 -12.13 4.27 17.68
CA GLU A 128 -11.40 5.41 18.22
C GLU A 128 -10.98 5.18 19.67
N THR A 129 -11.84 4.57 20.46
CA THR A 129 -11.52 4.21 21.86
C THR A 129 -10.34 3.23 21.91
N SER A 130 -10.33 2.21 21.06
CA SER A 130 -9.22 1.25 20.97
C SER A 130 -7.92 1.92 20.51
N LEU A 131 -7.98 2.82 19.53
CA LEU A 131 -6.82 3.57 19.07
C LEU A 131 -6.27 4.49 20.18
N ARG A 132 -7.14 5.14 20.96
CA ARG A 132 -6.74 5.97 22.09
C ARG A 132 -6.10 5.20 23.23
N GLN A 133 -6.44 3.93 23.43
CA GLN A 133 -5.76 3.06 24.39
C GLN A 133 -4.30 2.79 24.00
N ILE A 134 -4.01 2.78 22.67
CA ILE A 134 -2.66 2.57 22.14
C ILE A 134 -1.90 3.90 22.11
N ASN A 135 -2.51 4.94 21.55
CA ASN A 135 -1.92 6.28 21.46
C ASN A 135 -2.90 7.35 21.98
N PRO A 136 -2.79 7.73 23.25
CA PRO A 136 -3.69 8.69 23.88
C PRO A 136 -3.49 10.13 23.40
N THR A 137 -2.35 10.43 22.76
CA THR A 137 -1.94 11.79 22.38
C THR A 137 -2.15 12.13 20.92
N ALA A 138 -2.23 11.15 20.04
CA ALA A 138 -2.43 11.39 18.61
C ALA A 138 -3.79 12.05 18.34
N ALA A 139 -3.82 12.99 17.40
CA ALA A 139 -5.08 13.48 16.85
C ALA A 139 -5.71 12.39 15.96
N ILE A 140 -6.97 12.03 16.21
CA ILE A 140 -7.70 11.08 15.36
C ILE A 140 -8.62 11.90 14.45
N VAL A 141 -8.48 11.72 13.13
CA VAL A 141 -9.29 12.38 12.12
C VAL A 141 -10.03 11.33 11.30
N ARG A 142 -11.36 11.42 11.26
CA ARG A 142 -12.22 10.53 10.48
C ARG A 142 -12.18 10.93 9.02
N THR A 143 -11.90 9.99 8.12
CA THR A 143 -11.82 10.26 6.69
C THR A 143 -12.47 9.16 5.85
N ALA A 144 -12.91 9.54 4.65
CA ALA A 144 -13.27 8.64 3.57
C ALA A 144 -12.37 8.98 2.38
N ARG A 145 -11.70 7.97 1.79
CA ARG A 145 -10.73 8.15 0.70
C ARG A 145 -9.62 9.16 1.04
N CYS A 146 -9.20 9.21 2.29
CA CYS A 146 -8.23 10.17 2.84
C CYS A 146 -8.53 11.64 2.48
N ARG A 147 -9.80 12.01 2.31
CA ARG A 147 -10.20 13.39 2.03
C ARG A 147 -10.07 14.23 3.30
N ILE A 148 -9.01 15.02 3.33
CA ILE A 148 -8.68 15.95 4.40
C ILE A 148 -8.03 17.17 3.76
N ASP A 149 -8.18 18.33 4.40
CA ASP A 149 -7.37 19.49 4.02
C ASP A 149 -5.89 19.20 4.32
N PRO A 150 -5.00 19.20 3.32
CA PRO A 150 -3.59 18.90 3.52
C PRO A 150 -2.92 19.79 4.57
N GLU A 151 -3.36 21.03 4.75
CA GLU A 151 -2.79 21.95 5.74
C GLU A 151 -2.95 21.45 7.19
N LEU A 152 -3.93 20.58 7.45
CA LEU A 152 -4.09 19.94 8.77
C LEU A 152 -3.02 18.88 9.06
N LEU A 153 -2.27 18.44 8.05
CA LEU A 153 -1.20 17.45 8.19
C LEU A 153 0.17 18.06 8.42
N PHE A 154 0.28 19.39 8.39
CA PHE A 154 1.52 20.13 8.51
C PHE A 154 1.52 21.07 9.71
N GLY A 155 2.72 21.49 10.15
CA GLY A 155 2.86 22.39 11.28
C GLY A 155 2.61 21.73 12.64
N ILE A 156 2.72 20.41 12.70
CA ILE A 156 2.48 19.64 13.93
C ILE A 156 3.52 19.94 15.00
N GLY A 157 4.75 20.26 14.57
CA GLY A 157 5.83 20.70 15.44
C GLY A 157 6.28 19.63 16.43
N ARG A 158 6.61 18.44 15.91
CA ARG A 158 7.01 17.30 16.74
C ARG A 158 8.20 17.61 17.64
N GLU A 159 7.97 17.67 18.95
CA GLU A 159 9.03 17.85 19.96
C GLU A 159 9.51 16.51 20.57
N LYS A 160 8.78 15.41 20.33
CA LYS A 160 9.08 14.10 20.92
C LYS A 160 10.34 13.49 20.32
N LYS A 161 11.34 13.19 21.16
CA LYS A 161 12.43 12.30 20.81
C LYS A 161 11.94 10.85 20.97
N ILE A 162 11.96 10.09 19.90
CA ILE A 162 11.69 8.65 19.93
C ILE A 162 12.98 7.94 20.34
N ALA A 163 12.94 7.15 21.40
CA ALA A 163 14.05 6.30 21.81
C ALA A 163 14.12 5.07 20.87
N ARG A 164 15.33 4.68 20.49
CA ARG A 164 15.55 3.50 19.64
C ARG A 164 15.17 2.24 20.41
N SER A 165 14.19 1.49 19.88
CA SER A 165 13.87 0.14 20.37
C SER A 165 14.75 -0.88 19.65
N GLU A 166 15.49 -1.72 20.39
CA GLU A 166 16.24 -2.85 19.82
C GLU A 166 15.27 -4.01 19.53
N HIS A 167 14.53 -3.94 18.46
CA HIS A 167 13.67 -5.04 18.04
C HIS A 167 14.19 -5.73 16.78
N ARG A 168 14.38 -7.05 16.88
CA ARG A 168 14.64 -7.91 15.73
C ARG A 168 13.34 -8.09 14.95
N HIS A 169 13.30 -7.57 13.74
CA HIS A 169 12.19 -7.77 12.83
C HIS A 169 12.08 -9.24 12.42
N GLN A 170 11.05 -9.94 12.88
CA GLN A 170 10.44 -11.01 12.12
C GLN A 170 9.17 -10.41 11.51
N SER A 171 9.20 -10.13 10.22
CA SER A 171 8.01 -9.70 9.51
C SER A 171 6.92 -10.79 9.68
N GLU A 172 5.79 -10.45 10.29
CA GLU A 172 4.62 -11.35 10.35
C GLU A 172 4.00 -11.55 8.96
N PHE A 173 4.35 -10.69 8.01
CA PHE A 173 3.87 -10.71 6.65
C PHE A 173 4.95 -11.16 5.67
N GLU A 174 4.52 -11.91 4.69
CA GLU A 174 5.31 -12.36 3.56
C GLU A 174 4.68 -11.81 2.29
N SER A 175 5.45 -11.71 1.22
CA SER A 175 4.94 -11.30 -0.09
C SER A 175 5.54 -12.11 -1.21
N PHE A 176 4.85 -12.11 -2.34
CA PHE A 176 5.40 -12.55 -3.62
C PHE A 176 4.75 -11.79 -4.76
N ALA A 177 5.47 -11.71 -5.87
CA ALA A 177 4.99 -11.13 -7.11
C ALA A 177 4.67 -12.21 -8.15
N PHE A 178 3.77 -11.86 -9.06
CA PHE A 178 3.40 -12.62 -10.26
C PHE A 178 3.47 -11.72 -11.47
N THR A 179 4.11 -12.16 -12.54
CA THR A 179 4.19 -11.44 -13.80
C THR A 179 3.80 -12.33 -14.97
N SER A 180 3.09 -11.77 -15.95
CA SER A 180 2.71 -12.49 -17.16
C SER A 180 2.50 -11.52 -18.32
N SER A 181 2.85 -11.96 -19.54
CA SER A 181 2.49 -11.25 -20.77
C SER A 181 1.16 -11.72 -21.36
N ASN A 182 0.52 -12.72 -20.77
CA ASN A 182 -0.73 -13.29 -21.26
C ASN A 182 -1.92 -12.35 -21.01
N ILE A 183 -2.99 -12.61 -21.75
CA ILE A 183 -4.31 -12.01 -21.53
C ILE A 183 -5.11 -12.98 -20.65
N PHE A 184 -5.87 -12.45 -19.71
CA PHE A 184 -6.66 -13.22 -18.76
C PHE A 184 -8.15 -13.17 -19.09
N SER A 185 -8.87 -14.24 -18.73
CA SER A 185 -10.34 -14.25 -18.73
C SER A 185 -10.83 -13.42 -17.55
N ARG A 186 -11.71 -12.42 -17.82
CA ARG A 186 -12.26 -11.55 -16.78
C ARG A 186 -13.06 -12.33 -15.75
N ASP A 187 -14.01 -13.15 -16.22
CA ASP A 187 -14.89 -13.92 -15.33
C ASP A 187 -14.09 -14.87 -14.42
N CYS A 188 -13.09 -15.56 -15.00
CA CYS A 188 -12.22 -16.43 -14.22
C CYS A 188 -11.40 -15.67 -13.18
N PHE A 189 -10.90 -14.47 -13.53
CA PHE A 189 -10.15 -13.66 -12.58
C PHE A 189 -11.02 -13.09 -11.46
N GLU A 190 -12.26 -12.71 -11.75
CA GLU A 190 -13.22 -12.26 -10.75
C GLU A 190 -13.58 -13.38 -9.77
N ASP A 191 -13.78 -14.61 -10.27
CA ASP A 191 -13.97 -15.80 -9.44
C ASP A 191 -12.73 -16.08 -8.58
N PHE A 192 -11.53 -15.95 -9.16
CA PHE A 192 -10.26 -16.06 -8.44
C PHE A 192 -10.18 -15.01 -7.32
N ALA A 193 -10.50 -13.74 -7.60
CA ALA A 193 -10.45 -12.66 -6.62
C ALA A 193 -11.43 -12.89 -5.46
N ASN A 194 -12.64 -13.39 -5.76
CA ASN A 194 -13.64 -13.76 -4.77
C ASN A 194 -13.19 -14.98 -3.91
N GLY A 195 -12.40 -15.88 -4.49
CA GLY A 195 -11.89 -17.08 -3.84
C GLY A 195 -10.54 -16.93 -3.14
N LEU A 196 -9.95 -15.73 -3.10
CA LEU A 196 -8.66 -15.51 -2.46
C LEU A 196 -8.69 -15.92 -0.98
N ALA A 197 -7.67 -16.67 -0.57
CA ALA A 197 -7.55 -17.17 0.80
C ALA A 197 -7.54 -16.05 1.83
N ALA A 198 -8.09 -16.30 3.02
CA ALA A 198 -8.12 -15.35 4.14
C ALA A 198 -6.71 -14.97 4.64
N SER A 199 -5.68 -15.73 4.28
CA SER A 199 -4.27 -15.41 4.52
C SER A 199 -3.77 -14.24 3.68
N VAL A 200 -4.42 -13.93 2.53
CA VAL A 200 -4.12 -12.78 1.68
C VAL A 200 -4.75 -11.54 2.31
N VAL A 201 -3.93 -10.67 2.87
CA VAL A 201 -4.38 -9.42 3.48
C VAL A 201 -4.50 -8.32 2.43
N ARG A 202 -3.59 -8.29 1.47
CA ARG A 202 -3.58 -7.32 0.37
C ARG A 202 -3.07 -7.98 -0.91
N ALA A 203 -3.69 -7.63 -2.04
CA ALA A 203 -3.09 -7.82 -3.35
C ALA A 203 -3.30 -6.57 -4.21
N LYS A 204 -2.30 -6.21 -5.01
CA LYS A 204 -2.36 -5.05 -5.88
C LYS A 204 -1.58 -5.28 -7.15
N GLY A 205 -2.01 -4.68 -8.24
CA GLY A 205 -1.25 -4.69 -9.48
C GLY A 205 -2.08 -4.50 -10.71
N PHE A 206 -1.50 -4.79 -11.85
CA PHE A 206 -2.11 -4.62 -13.15
C PHE A 206 -2.46 -5.98 -13.74
N ILE A 207 -3.63 -6.07 -14.36
CA ILE A 207 -4.05 -7.27 -15.07
C ILE A 207 -4.58 -6.91 -16.46
N ARG A 208 -4.24 -7.73 -17.44
CA ARG A 208 -4.65 -7.55 -18.84
C ARG A 208 -5.78 -8.51 -19.18
N PHE A 209 -6.90 -7.93 -19.58
CA PHE A 209 -8.03 -8.63 -20.18
C PHE A 209 -8.11 -8.36 -21.68
N ALA A 210 -8.97 -9.05 -22.41
CA ALA A 210 -9.17 -8.84 -23.85
C ALA A 210 -9.74 -7.45 -24.16
N ASP A 211 -10.52 -6.88 -23.27
CA ASP A 211 -11.18 -5.57 -23.37
C ASP A 211 -10.36 -4.40 -22.80
N GLY A 212 -9.15 -4.66 -22.37
CA GLY A 212 -8.24 -3.66 -21.81
C GLY A 212 -7.57 -4.11 -20.52
N ALA A 213 -6.65 -3.30 -20.02
CA ALA A 213 -5.97 -3.56 -18.77
C ALA A 213 -6.66 -2.82 -17.60
N GLN A 214 -6.53 -3.40 -16.40
CA GLN A 214 -7.12 -2.87 -15.18
C GLN A 214 -6.09 -2.85 -14.06
N LEU A 215 -6.18 -1.85 -13.19
CA LEU A 215 -5.56 -1.86 -11.88
C LEU A 215 -6.44 -2.68 -10.93
N PHE A 216 -5.89 -3.75 -10.38
CA PHE A 216 -6.51 -4.58 -9.37
C PHE A 216 -6.07 -4.14 -7.99
N ASN A 217 -6.99 -3.96 -7.08
CA ASN A 217 -6.75 -3.66 -5.69
C ASN A 217 -7.63 -4.55 -4.82
N PHE A 218 -7.00 -5.34 -3.95
CA PHE A 218 -7.66 -6.25 -3.01
C PHE A 218 -7.19 -5.95 -1.59
N VAL A 219 -8.12 -5.80 -0.67
CA VAL A 219 -7.85 -5.60 0.75
C VAL A 219 -8.87 -6.38 1.57
N ALA A 220 -8.38 -7.33 2.37
CA ALA A 220 -9.19 -8.03 3.38
C ALA A 220 -10.51 -8.60 2.84
N GLY A 221 -10.47 -9.28 1.70
CA GLY A 221 -11.63 -9.95 1.09
C GLY A 221 -12.49 -9.06 0.17
N ARG A 222 -12.12 -7.78 -0.02
CA ARG A 222 -12.78 -6.88 -0.98
C ARG A 222 -11.81 -6.49 -2.07
N TRP A 223 -12.33 -6.36 -3.27
CA TRP A 223 -11.52 -5.98 -4.41
C TRP A 223 -12.27 -5.03 -5.34
N GLU A 224 -11.50 -4.33 -6.15
CA GLU A 224 -11.95 -3.42 -7.19
C GLU A 224 -11.03 -3.49 -8.39
N LEU A 225 -11.58 -3.17 -9.56
CA LEU A 225 -10.86 -3.04 -10.82
C LEU A 225 -11.09 -1.65 -11.38
N GLU A 226 -10.03 -0.94 -11.72
CA GLU A 226 -10.07 0.38 -12.33
C GLU A 226 -9.37 0.35 -13.68
N PRO A 227 -9.88 1.03 -14.73
CA PRO A 227 -9.21 1.10 -16.03
C PRO A 227 -7.78 1.64 -15.88
N PHE A 228 -6.82 0.94 -16.50
CA PHE A 228 -5.41 1.33 -16.50
C PHE A 228 -4.73 0.90 -17.79
N GLU A 229 -3.67 1.60 -18.21
CA GLU A 229 -2.89 1.26 -19.41
C GLU A 229 -1.58 0.57 -18.96
N THR A 230 -1.42 -0.71 -19.34
CA THR A 230 -0.18 -1.45 -19.12
C THR A 230 0.05 -2.48 -20.23
N ALA A 231 1.31 -2.84 -20.46
CA ALA A 231 1.72 -3.86 -21.41
C ALA A 231 1.80 -5.27 -20.83
N SER A 232 1.80 -5.41 -19.49
CA SER A 232 1.97 -6.70 -18.79
C SER A 232 1.03 -6.81 -17.60
N THR A 233 0.72 -8.04 -17.20
CA THR A 233 0.11 -8.34 -15.90
C THR A 233 1.20 -8.42 -14.86
N GLU A 234 1.06 -7.64 -13.80
CA GLU A 234 1.98 -7.56 -12.67
C GLU A 234 1.15 -7.48 -11.39
N LEU A 235 1.20 -8.51 -10.55
CA LEU A 235 0.43 -8.59 -9.30
C LEU A 235 1.36 -8.87 -8.12
N VAL A 236 1.13 -8.20 -7.01
CA VAL A 236 1.82 -8.43 -5.73
C VAL A 236 0.81 -8.88 -4.70
N PHE A 237 1.12 -9.94 -3.97
CA PHE A 237 0.32 -10.51 -2.91
C PHE A 237 1.05 -10.38 -1.58
N ILE A 238 0.36 -9.94 -0.55
CA ILE A 238 0.89 -9.76 0.80
C ILE A 238 -0.06 -10.44 1.78
N GLY A 239 0.50 -11.22 2.71
CA GLY A 239 -0.32 -11.91 3.70
C GLY A 239 0.49 -12.59 4.81
N LYS A 240 -0.22 -13.11 5.81
CA LYS A 240 0.40 -13.89 6.90
C LYS A 240 0.62 -15.33 6.43
N LYS A 241 1.88 -15.79 6.47
CA LYS A 241 2.28 -17.17 6.03
C LYS A 241 1.86 -17.48 4.58
N ILE A 242 1.80 -16.46 3.74
CA ILE A 242 1.30 -16.56 2.35
C ILE A 242 2.18 -17.45 1.48
N ALA A 243 3.43 -17.70 1.88
CA ALA A 243 4.32 -18.63 1.18
C ALA A 243 3.71 -20.04 1.03
N ALA A 244 2.92 -20.48 2.01
CA ALA A 244 2.21 -21.76 1.95
C ALA A 244 1.13 -21.77 0.86
N GLU A 245 0.49 -20.64 0.60
CA GLU A 245 -0.59 -20.48 -0.38
C GLU A 245 -0.06 -20.11 -1.79
N LYS A 246 1.21 -19.69 -1.90
CA LYS A 246 1.81 -19.19 -3.15
C LYS A 246 1.52 -20.11 -4.34
N GLN A 247 1.78 -21.40 -4.20
CA GLN A 247 1.60 -22.36 -5.31
C GLN A 247 0.14 -22.52 -5.73
N ALA A 248 -0.79 -22.45 -4.78
CA ALA A 248 -2.24 -22.52 -5.07
C ALA A 248 -2.69 -21.25 -5.81
N ILE A 249 -2.28 -20.08 -5.35
CA ILE A 249 -2.59 -18.78 -5.97
C ILE A 249 -2.02 -18.71 -7.40
N LEU A 250 -0.75 -19.09 -7.58
CA LEU A 250 -0.12 -19.09 -8.91
C LEU A 250 -0.80 -20.07 -9.89
N ARG A 251 -1.24 -21.24 -9.40
CA ARG A 251 -1.98 -22.21 -10.21
C ARG A 251 -3.32 -21.62 -10.65
N ALA A 252 -4.11 -21.11 -9.72
CA ALA A 252 -5.41 -20.51 -10.02
C ALA A 252 -5.31 -19.33 -11.00
N LEU A 253 -4.30 -18.47 -10.85
CA LEU A 253 -4.01 -17.40 -11.83
C LEU A 253 -3.69 -17.95 -13.21
N ASN A 254 -2.86 -18.99 -13.31
CA ASN A 254 -2.50 -19.58 -14.61
C ASN A 254 -3.70 -20.25 -15.29
N GLU A 255 -4.65 -20.78 -14.51
CA GLU A 255 -5.91 -21.34 -15.03
C GLU A 255 -6.81 -20.24 -15.64
N CYS A 256 -6.66 -18.98 -15.21
CA CYS A 256 -7.39 -17.85 -15.75
C CYS A 256 -6.76 -17.23 -17.01
N VAL A 257 -5.66 -17.75 -17.52
CA VAL A 257 -5.10 -17.31 -18.80
C VAL A 257 -6.10 -17.65 -19.93
N ALA A 258 -6.53 -16.62 -20.68
CA ALA A 258 -7.46 -16.80 -21.81
C ALA A 258 -6.90 -17.77 -22.83
N GLN A 259 -7.67 -18.79 -23.18
CA GLN A 259 -7.32 -19.69 -24.28
C GLN A 259 -7.52 -18.95 -25.61
N ASN A 260 -6.68 -19.22 -26.60
CA ASN A 260 -6.69 -18.51 -27.91
C ASN A 260 -8.05 -18.53 -28.66
N ASP A 261 -9.01 -19.32 -28.24
CA ASP A 261 -10.35 -19.37 -28.83
C ASP A 261 -11.28 -18.23 -28.38
N ASP A 262 -11.08 -17.64 -27.21
CA ASP A 262 -11.90 -16.51 -26.75
C ASP A 262 -11.50 -15.18 -27.42
N ALA A 263 -10.27 -15.05 -27.90
CA ALA A 263 -9.81 -13.89 -28.66
C ALA A 263 -10.43 -13.80 -30.08
N ARG A 264 -11.04 -14.87 -30.59
CA ARG A 264 -11.70 -14.88 -31.92
C ARG A 264 -13.17 -14.51 -31.85
N ARG A 265 -13.86 -14.70 -30.73
CA ARG A 265 -15.30 -14.42 -30.61
C ARG A 265 -15.62 -12.93 -30.57
N THR A 266 -14.73 -12.08 -30.04
CA THR A 266 -14.93 -10.62 -29.98
C THR A 266 -14.74 -9.92 -31.34
N ASN A 267 -14.05 -10.56 -32.31
CA ASN A 267 -13.90 -9.98 -33.65
C ASN A 267 -15.07 -10.31 -34.59
N ASP A 268 -15.85 -11.35 -34.33
CA ASP A 268 -16.97 -11.74 -35.20
C ASP A 268 -18.29 -11.00 -34.89
N GLU A 269 -18.48 -10.49 -33.67
CA GLU A 269 -19.68 -9.72 -33.32
C GLU A 269 -19.63 -8.24 -33.79
N GLY A 270 -18.45 -7.76 -34.22
CA GLY A 270 -18.25 -6.42 -34.77
C GLY A 270 -18.56 -6.28 -36.28
N MET A 271 -18.73 -7.37 -37.01
CA MET A 271 -18.86 -7.35 -38.48
C MET A 271 -20.27 -7.57 -39.07
N THR A 272 -21.29 -7.72 -38.24
CA THR A 272 -22.68 -7.96 -38.70
C THR A 272 -23.63 -6.82 -38.35
N LYS A 273 -23.25 -5.56 -38.66
CA LYS A 273 -24.22 -4.45 -38.78
C LYS A 273 -23.73 -3.41 -39.75
N GLN A 274 -23.66 -3.77 -41.04
CA GLN A 274 -23.74 -2.83 -42.18
C GLN A 274 -24.16 -3.65 -43.41
N GLU A 275 -25.48 -3.82 -43.58
CA GLU A 275 -26.18 -3.87 -44.86
C GLU A 275 -27.63 -3.37 -44.63
#